data_37538b15c16434d66724ba7cd60338cf
#
_entry.id   37538b15c16434d66724ba7cd60338cf
#
_cell.length_a   1.000
_cell.length_b   1.000
_cell.length_c   1.000
_cell.angle_alpha   90.00
_cell.angle_beta   90.00
_cell.angle_gamma   90.00
#
_symmetry.space_group_name_H-M   'P 1'
#
loop_
_entity.id
_entity.type
_entity.pdbx_description
1 polymer ?
#
loop_
_entity_poly.entity_id
_entity_poly.type
_entity_poly.pdbx_seq_one_letter_code
_entity_poly.pdbx_strand_id
1 'polypeptide(L)'
;MSKIVLFLAAALVAVGGGAASASDQLSRTTVTVGSSAYGKILFDGTGRALYAFTRDPRGRSVCAGKCAKTWPPYLVTGRPKAGTGVNASLVGTTKRAGGKVQATYGGRPLYYYVGDSVGQVRCQNVNEFGGLWLVLRSSGRLVR
;
A
#
# COMPACT_ATOMS: atom_id res chain seq x y z
N MET A 1 30.49 4.10 63.18
CA MET A 1 29.29 3.47 62.57
C MET A 1 28.95 4.16 61.24
N SER A 2 29.51 3.65 60.15
CA SER A 2 29.26 4.23 58.81
C SER A 2 28.06 3.55 58.19
N LYS A 3 27.03 4.33 57.84
CA LYS A 3 25.87 3.86 57.09
C LYS A 3 26.19 3.96 55.59
N ILE A 4 26.32 2.81 54.94
CA ILE A 4 26.45 2.70 53.49
C ILE A 4 25.02 2.79 52.92
N VAL A 5 24.75 3.85 52.18
CA VAL A 5 23.50 4.01 51.41
C VAL A 5 23.74 3.43 50.02
N LEU A 6 23.10 2.30 49.74
CA LEU A 6 23.13 1.67 48.42
C LEU A 6 22.10 2.39 47.51
N PHE A 7 22.57 3.14 46.52
CA PHE A 7 21.71 3.67 45.45
C PHE A 7 21.46 2.57 44.43
N LEU A 8 20.24 2.06 44.39
CA LEU A 8 19.77 1.22 43.28
C LEU A 8 19.47 2.14 42.10
N ALA A 9 20.31 2.10 41.08
CA ALA A 9 20.03 2.72 39.81
C ALA A 9 19.05 1.84 38.99
N ALA A 10 17.81 2.24 38.93
CA ALA A 10 16.84 1.62 38.02
C ALA A 10 17.14 2.07 36.60
N ALA A 11 17.65 1.16 35.76
CA ALA A 11 17.80 1.38 34.33
C ALA A 11 16.42 1.29 33.68
N LEU A 12 15.88 2.43 33.27
CA LEU A 12 14.72 2.48 32.38
C LEU A 12 15.16 2.03 30.98
N VAL A 13 14.78 0.81 30.60
CA VAL A 13 14.85 0.37 29.22
C VAL A 13 13.70 1.03 28.46
N ALA A 14 13.98 2.10 27.76
CA ALA A 14 13.04 2.68 26.81
C ALA A 14 12.90 1.72 25.62
N VAL A 15 11.80 0.97 25.57
CA VAL A 15 11.39 0.25 24.37
C VAL A 15 10.97 1.31 23.34
N GLY A 16 11.91 1.67 22.47
CA GLY A 16 11.67 2.56 21.34
C GLY A 16 10.79 1.84 20.30
N GLY A 17 9.48 1.90 20.47
CA GLY A 17 8.54 1.65 19.39
C GLY A 17 8.70 2.76 18.37
N GLY A 18 9.41 2.49 17.26
CA GLY A 18 9.60 3.44 16.18
C GLY A 18 8.26 3.78 15.54
N ALA A 19 7.65 4.89 15.95
CA ALA A 19 6.56 5.49 15.17
C ALA A 19 7.12 5.94 13.82
N ALA A 20 6.48 5.51 12.70
CA ALA A 20 6.85 6.00 11.37
C ALA A 20 6.79 7.53 11.37
N SER A 21 7.79 8.18 10.76
CA SER A 21 7.82 9.63 10.65
C SER A 21 6.64 10.15 9.80
N ALA A 22 6.24 11.41 9.98
CA ALA A 22 5.17 12.01 9.19
C ALA A 22 5.48 11.98 7.68
N SER A 23 6.74 12.06 7.29
CA SER A 23 7.19 11.93 5.89
C SER A 23 6.99 10.51 5.36
N ASP A 24 7.30 9.48 6.14
CA ASP A 24 7.06 8.08 5.75
C ASP A 24 5.56 7.79 5.61
N GLN A 25 4.76 8.32 6.51
CA GLN A 25 3.31 8.18 6.44
C GLN A 25 2.75 8.88 5.20
N LEU A 26 3.22 10.09 4.88
CA LEU A 26 2.81 10.83 3.69
C LEU A 26 3.21 10.08 2.41
N SER A 27 4.42 9.51 2.36
CA SER A 27 4.88 8.70 1.23
C SER A 27 3.99 7.49 1.00
N ARG A 28 3.60 6.79 2.06
CA ARG A 28 2.71 5.61 1.98
C ARG A 28 1.29 5.94 1.51
N THR A 29 0.83 7.16 1.71
CA THR A 29 -0.52 7.60 1.30
C THR A 29 -0.54 8.38 -0.01
N THR A 30 0.57 8.39 -0.75
CA THR A 30 0.68 9.07 -2.05
C THR A 30 0.66 8.03 -3.16
N VAL A 31 -0.10 8.28 -4.22
CA VAL A 31 -0.02 7.54 -5.49
C VAL A 31 0.87 8.31 -6.44
N THR A 32 1.80 7.64 -7.11
CA THR A 32 2.74 8.23 -8.07
C THR A 32 2.75 7.47 -9.37
N VAL A 33 3.37 8.03 -10.40
CA VAL A 33 3.65 7.35 -11.67
C VAL A 33 5.16 7.19 -11.80
N GLY A 34 5.59 5.96 -12.10
CA GLY A 34 6.99 5.64 -12.32
C GLY A 34 7.20 4.74 -13.53
N SER A 35 8.44 4.65 -13.98
CA SER A 35 8.85 3.78 -15.08
C SER A 35 9.02 2.34 -14.61
N SER A 36 8.63 1.38 -15.46
CA SER A 36 8.81 -0.06 -15.24
C SER A 36 9.08 -0.76 -16.57
N ALA A 37 9.31 -2.08 -16.53
CA ALA A 37 9.38 -2.91 -17.72
C ALA A 37 8.07 -2.91 -18.54
N TYR A 38 6.97 -2.50 -17.93
CA TYR A 38 5.64 -2.41 -18.55
C TYR A 38 5.26 -0.97 -18.95
N GLY A 39 6.25 -0.07 -19.03
CA GLY A 39 6.06 1.37 -19.25
C GLY A 39 5.74 2.11 -17.96
N LYS A 40 5.15 3.30 -18.08
CA LYS A 40 4.75 4.10 -16.92
C LYS A 40 3.50 3.53 -16.26
N ILE A 41 3.59 3.20 -14.97
CA ILE A 41 2.53 2.60 -14.16
C ILE A 41 2.41 3.30 -12.80
N LEU A 42 1.40 2.91 -12.03
CA LEU A 42 1.18 3.43 -10.69
C LEU A 42 2.05 2.73 -9.65
N PHE A 43 2.61 3.53 -8.76
CA PHE A 43 3.30 3.12 -7.54
C PHE A 43 2.73 3.89 -6.34
N ASP A 44 2.96 3.41 -5.14
CA ASP A 44 2.82 4.25 -3.96
C ASP A 44 4.02 5.22 -3.86
N GLY A 45 3.97 6.17 -2.93
CA GLY A 45 5.04 7.15 -2.77
C GLY A 45 6.35 6.57 -2.21
N THR A 46 6.39 5.30 -1.80
CA THR A 46 7.62 4.58 -1.43
C THR A 46 8.25 3.84 -2.61
N GLY A 47 7.55 3.79 -3.77
CA GLY A 47 8.01 3.12 -4.99
C GLY A 47 7.58 1.65 -5.10
N ARG A 48 6.59 1.21 -4.34
CA ARG A 48 6.00 -0.12 -4.51
C ARG A 48 4.92 -0.10 -5.58
N ALA A 49 4.95 -1.08 -6.49
CA ALA A 49 3.99 -1.20 -7.58
C ALA A 49 2.57 -1.46 -7.07
N LEU A 50 1.60 -0.87 -7.74
CA LEU A 50 0.18 -1.02 -7.43
C LEU A 50 -0.53 -1.83 -8.51
N TYR A 51 -1.35 -2.79 -8.05
CA TYR A 51 -2.11 -3.71 -8.90
C TYR A 51 -3.60 -3.55 -8.69
N ALA A 52 -4.37 -3.92 -9.70
CA ALA A 52 -5.80 -4.13 -9.61
C ALA A 52 -6.15 -5.59 -9.91
N PHE A 53 -7.25 -6.04 -9.33
CA PHE A 53 -7.79 -7.38 -9.47
C PHE A 53 -9.02 -7.36 -10.40
N THR A 54 -9.01 -8.15 -11.47
CA THR A 54 -10.07 -8.10 -12.47
C THR A 54 -11.43 -8.60 -11.98
N ARG A 55 -11.45 -9.38 -10.87
CA ARG A 55 -12.70 -9.82 -10.23
C ARG A 55 -13.37 -8.76 -9.37
N ASP A 56 -12.64 -7.72 -9.00
CA ASP A 56 -13.23 -6.66 -8.19
C ASP A 56 -14.28 -5.88 -8.99
N PRO A 57 -15.51 -5.75 -8.51
CA PRO A 57 -16.42 -4.74 -9.00
C PRO A 57 -15.85 -3.35 -8.73
N ARG A 58 -16.28 -2.34 -9.50
CA ARG A 58 -15.89 -0.97 -9.22
C ARG A 58 -16.36 -0.57 -7.82
N GLY A 59 -15.45 0.05 -7.07
CA GLY A 59 -15.72 0.53 -5.72
C GLY A 59 -15.83 -0.54 -4.64
N ARG A 60 -15.47 -1.80 -4.93
CA ARG A 60 -15.54 -2.88 -3.93
C ARG A 60 -14.45 -3.92 -4.15
N SER A 61 -13.77 -4.31 -3.07
CA SER A 61 -12.83 -5.43 -3.07
C SER A 61 -13.55 -6.74 -2.76
N VAL A 62 -13.19 -7.80 -3.50
CA VAL A 62 -13.59 -9.19 -3.19
C VAL A 62 -12.39 -10.04 -2.75
N CYS A 63 -11.19 -9.46 -2.67
CA CYS A 63 -9.98 -10.12 -2.22
C CYS A 63 -9.88 -10.08 -0.69
N ALA A 64 -10.10 -11.21 -0.03
CA ALA A 64 -10.06 -11.36 1.43
C ALA A 64 -9.36 -12.66 1.82
N GLY A 65 -9.06 -12.85 3.09
CA GLY A 65 -8.43 -14.06 3.61
C GLY A 65 -7.10 -14.38 2.94
N LYS A 66 -6.94 -15.56 2.37
CA LYS A 66 -5.71 -16.00 1.67
C LYS A 66 -5.33 -15.08 0.52
N CYS A 67 -6.31 -14.57 -0.22
CA CYS A 67 -6.09 -13.59 -1.27
C CYS A 67 -5.40 -12.33 -0.74
N ALA A 68 -5.91 -11.75 0.34
CA ALA A 68 -5.34 -10.54 0.94
C ALA A 68 -3.97 -10.77 1.62
N LYS A 69 -3.61 -12.02 1.91
CA LYS A 69 -2.25 -12.35 2.39
C LYS A 69 -1.22 -12.30 1.27
N THR A 70 -1.57 -12.77 0.08
CA THR A 70 -0.71 -12.73 -1.12
C THR A 70 -0.75 -11.36 -1.78
N TRP A 71 -1.92 -10.76 -1.83
CA TRP A 71 -2.20 -9.47 -2.43
C TRP A 71 -2.73 -8.48 -1.37
N PRO A 72 -1.85 -7.95 -0.51
CA PRO A 72 -2.27 -7.02 0.54
C PRO A 72 -2.94 -5.79 -0.05
N PRO A 73 -4.11 -5.38 0.47
CA PRO A 73 -4.75 -4.15 0.03
C PRO A 73 -3.89 -2.92 0.36
N TYR A 74 -3.90 -1.95 -0.53
CA TYR A 74 -3.29 -0.64 -0.25
C TYR A 74 -4.19 0.13 0.72
N LEU A 75 -3.94 -0.05 2.01
CA LEU A 75 -4.72 0.59 3.08
C LEU A 75 -4.26 2.03 3.31
N VAL A 76 -5.23 2.89 3.53
CA VAL A 76 -5.04 4.33 3.75
C VAL A 76 -5.93 4.81 4.89
N THR A 77 -5.62 5.95 5.50
CA THR A 77 -6.44 6.58 6.54
C THR A 77 -7.43 7.61 5.98
N GLY A 78 -7.25 8.00 4.72
CA GLY A 78 -8.09 8.95 4.02
C GLY A 78 -7.78 8.89 2.53
N ARG A 79 -8.33 9.83 1.74
CA ARG A 79 -8.06 9.89 0.30
C ARG A 79 -6.56 10.04 0.04
N PRO A 80 -5.93 9.17 -0.76
CA PRO A 80 -4.52 9.29 -1.10
C PRO A 80 -4.23 10.59 -1.85
N LYS A 81 -3.03 11.13 -1.65
CA LYS A 81 -2.52 12.26 -2.41
C LYS A 81 -2.15 11.80 -3.83
N ALA A 82 -2.54 12.57 -4.83
CA ALA A 82 -2.07 12.37 -6.19
C ALA A 82 -0.69 13.03 -6.36
N GLY A 83 0.33 12.21 -6.63
CA GLY A 83 1.69 12.67 -6.96
C GLY A 83 1.83 13.03 -8.43
N THR A 84 3.08 13.30 -8.85
CA THR A 84 3.39 13.69 -10.23
C THR A 84 2.91 12.64 -11.24
N GLY A 85 2.24 13.09 -12.29
CA GLY A 85 1.73 12.26 -13.40
C GLY A 85 0.44 11.50 -13.10
N VAL A 86 -0.08 11.60 -11.87
CA VAL A 86 -1.33 10.95 -11.45
C VAL A 86 -2.53 11.82 -11.79
N ASN A 87 -3.59 11.23 -12.33
CA ASN A 87 -4.87 11.91 -12.47
C ASN A 87 -5.59 11.93 -11.11
N ALA A 88 -5.60 13.08 -10.45
CA ALA A 88 -6.19 13.25 -9.12
C ALA A 88 -7.69 12.90 -9.09
N SER A 89 -8.42 13.08 -10.18
CA SER A 89 -9.85 12.76 -10.28
C SER A 89 -10.14 11.26 -10.20
N LEU A 90 -9.14 10.41 -10.48
CA LEU A 90 -9.26 8.94 -10.42
C LEU A 90 -8.90 8.38 -9.04
N VAL A 91 -8.22 9.14 -8.19
CA VAL A 91 -7.85 8.73 -6.83
C VAL A 91 -9.09 8.73 -5.94
N GLY A 92 -9.32 7.65 -5.23
CA GLY A 92 -10.45 7.50 -4.32
C GLY A 92 -10.18 6.46 -3.26
N THR A 93 -11.24 6.06 -2.58
CA THR A 93 -11.20 5.04 -1.52
C THR A 93 -12.44 4.17 -1.55
N THR A 94 -12.32 2.98 -0.96
CA THR A 94 -13.44 2.09 -0.66
C THR A 94 -13.28 1.50 0.73
N LYS A 95 -14.38 1.20 1.40
CA LYS A 95 -14.37 0.52 2.69
C LYS A 95 -14.28 -1.00 2.49
N ARG A 96 -13.47 -1.63 3.34
CA ARG A 96 -13.38 -3.08 3.46
C ARG A 96 -14.18 -3.54 4.68
N ALA A 97 -14.42 -4.87 4.76
CA ALA A 97 -14.92 -5.48 5.99
C ALA A 97 -13.99 -5.12 7.17
N GLY A 98 -14.57 -4.85 8.33
CA GLY A 98 -13.84 -4.40 9.52
C GLY A 98 -13.54 -2.89 9.56
N GLY A 99 -14.08 -2.10 8.61
CA GLY A 99 -13.96 -0.63 8.61
C GLY A 99 -12.65 -0.08 8.07
N LYS A 100 -11.71 -0.93 7.63
CA LYS A 100 -10.47 -0.49 6.97
C LYS A 100 -10.78 0.17 5.64
N VAL A 101 -9.99 1.18 5.29
CA VAL A 101 -10.13 1.95 4.05
C VAL A 101 -9.03 1.57 3.09
N GLN A 102 -9.40 1.24 1.86
CA GLN A 102 -8.48 0.87 0.79
C GLN A 102 -8.48 1.95 -0.29
N ALA A 103 -7.29 2.29 -0.81
CA ALA A 103 -7.16 3.19 -1.95
C ALA A 103 -7.77 2.57 -3.21
N THR A 104 -8.36 3.42 -4.05
CA THR A 104 -8.84 3.05 -5.38
C THR A 104 -8.27 3.98 -6.44
N TYR A 105 -8.25 3.51 -7.69
CA TYR A 105 -7.92 4.33 -8.84
C TYR A 105 -8.89 4.02 -9.98
N GLY A 106 -9.62 5.04 -10.42
CA GLY A 106 -10.72 4.85 -11.37
C GLY A 106 -11.78 3.87 -10.89
N GLY A 107 -12.05 3.84 -9.57
CA GLY A 107 -12.95 2.91 -8.91
C GLY A 107 -12.40 1.49 -8.74
N ARG A 108 -11.16 1.24 -9.13
CA ARG A 108 -10.51 -0.07 -8.92
C ARG A 108 -9.77 -0.10 -7.60
N PRO A 109 -10.09 -1.02 -6.66
CA PRO A 109 -9.30 -1.23 -5.46
C PRO A 109 -7.84 -1.54 -5.80
N LEU A 110 -6.91 -0.97 -5.06
CA LEU A 110 -5.47 -1.11 -5.29
C LEU A 110 -4.84 -2.05 -4.27
N TYR A 111 -3.87 -2.83 -4.75
CA TYR A 111 -3.18 -3.86 -3.98
C TYR A 111 -1.68 -3.81 -4.21
N TYR A 112 -0.95 -4.40 -3.27
CA TYR A 112 0.45 -4.78 -3.43
C TYR A 112 0.54 -6.27 -3.77
N TYR A 113 1.68 -6.68 -4.34
CA TYR A 113 2.09 -8.08 -4.33
C TYR A 113 3.11 -8.31 -3.21
N VAL A 114 2.89 -9.34 -2.40
CA VAL A 114 3.74 -9.62 -1.23
C VAL A 114 5.21 -9.89 -1.60
N GLY A 115 5.48 -10.41 -2.79
CA GLY A 115 6.82 -10.72 -3.29
C GLY A 115 7.54 -9.56 -3.98
N ASP A 116 6.90 -8.39 -4.14
CA ASP A 116 7.55 -7.22 -4.74
C ASP A 116 8.35 -6.43 -3.70
N SER A 117 9.55 -6.03 -4.08
CA SER A 117 10.31 -4.96 -3.43
C SER A 117 10.07 -3.63 -4.13
N VAL A 118 10.59 -2.53 -3.56
CA VAL A 118 10.56 -1.20 -4.18
C VAL A 118 11.10 -1.26 -5.62
N GLY A 119 10.36 -0.69 -6.56
CA GLY A 119 10.70 -0.64 -7.98
C GLY A 119 10.52 -1.96 -8.75
N GLN A 120 10.07 -3.03 -8.10
CA GLN A 120 9.85 -4.33 -8.75
C GLN A 120 8.38 -4.55 -9.13
N VAL A 121 8.18 -5.27 -10.24
CA VAL A 121 6.87 -5.72 -10.73
C VAL A 121 7.02 -7.18 -11.14
N ARG A 122 6.76 -8.11 -10.24
CA ARG A 122 7.01 -9.55 -10.46
C ARG A 122 5.79 -10.33 -10.90
N CYS A 123 4.60 -9.83 -10.65
CA CYS A 123 3.36 -10.58 -10.87
C CYS A 123 2.37 -9.87 -11.80
N GLN A 124 2.90 -9.23 -12.86
CA GLN A 124 2.05 -8.67 -13.91
C GLN A 124 1.40 -9.78 -14.74
N ASN A 125 0.09 -9.65 -14.97
CA ASN A 125 -0.73 -10.56 -15.78
C ASN A 125 -0.77 -12.00 -15.24
N VAL A 126 -0.75 -12.14 -13.92
CA VAL A 126 -0.86 -13.44 -13.23
C VAL A 126 -2.32 -13.76 -12.95
N ASN A 127 -2.73 -15.01 -13.22
CA ASN A 127 -4.05 -15.53 -12.88
C ASN A 127 -3.98 -16.23 -11.53
N GLU A 128 -4.53 -15.59 -10.50
CA GLU A 128 -4.64 -16.13 -9.14
C GLU A 128 -5.97 -15.74 -8.52
N PHE A 129 -6.47 -16.58 -7.64
CA PHE A 129 -7.75 -16.37 -6.96
C PHE A 129 -8.93 -16.13 -7.93
N GLY A 130 -8.83 -16.73 -9.12
CA GLY A 130 -9.89 -16.71 -10.13
C GLY A 130 -9.99 -15.44 -10.97
N GLY A 131 -8.94 -14.64 -11.03
CA GLY A 131 -8.87 -13.45 -11.86
C GLY A 131 -7.43 -13.02 -12.13
N LEU A 132 -7.29 -12.02 -12.98
CA LEU A 132 -6.00 -11.46 -13.34
C LEU A 132 -5.60 -10.32 -12.41
N TRP A 133 -4.31 -10.25 -12.12
CA TRP A 133 -3.66 -9.18 -11.38
C TRP A 133 -2.83 -8.35 -12.36
N LEU A 134 -3.17 -7.09 -12.50
CA LEU A 134 -2.62 -6.22 -13.52
C LEU A 134 -2.23 -4.86 -12.94
N VAL A 135 -1.06 -4.36 -13.32
CA VAL A 135 -0.66 -2.99 -13.01
C VAL A 135 -1.46 -1.99 -13.85
N LEU A 136 -1.53 -0.74 -13.40
CA LEU A 136 -2.37 0.30 -13.98
C LEU A 136 -1.53 1.44 -14.53
N ARG A 137 -2.00 2.03 -15.61
CA ARG A 137 -1.51 3.32 -16.13
C ARG A 137 -2.19 4.50 -15.41
N SER A 138 -1.60 5.68 -15.53
CA SER A 138 -2.18 6.93 -14.99
C SER A 138 -3.58 7.25 -15.53
N SER A 139 -3.94 6.70 -16.68
CA SER A 139 -5.29 6.81 -17.25
C SER A 139 -6.33 5.92 -16.55
N GLY A 140 -5.91 5.05 -15.64
CA GLY A 140 -6.75 4.03 -14.99
C GLY A 140 -6.91 2.74 -15.82
N ARG A 141 -6.31 2.67 -17.01
CA ARG A 141 -6.35 1.47 -17.87
C ARG A 141 -5.38 0.42 -17.31
N LEU A 142 -5.84 -0.84 -17.32
CA LEU A 142 -5.00 -1.98 -16.99
C LEU A 142 -3.98 -2.26 -18.10
N VAL A 143 -2.77 -2.61 -17.72
CA VAL A 143 -1.75 -3.08 -18.67
C VAL A 143 -2.05 -4.54 -19.01
N ARG A 144 -2.21 -4.84 -20.29
CA ARG A 144 -2.47 -6.19 -20.83
C ARG A 144 -1.31 -6.60 -21.74
#